data_1c2d05727fb3bf79c943dfe27f3ae70c
#
_entry.id   1c2d05727fb3bf79c943dfe27f3ae70c
#
_cell.length_a   1.000
_cell.length_b   1.000
_cell.length_c   1.000
_cell.angle_alpha   90.00
_cell.angle_beta   90.00
_cell.angle_gamma   90.00
#
_symmetry.space_group_name_H-M   'P 1'
#
loop_
_entity.id
_entity.type
_entity.pdbx_description
1 polymer ?
#
loop_
_entity_poly.entity_id
_entity_poly.type
_entity_poly.pdbx_seq_one_letter_code
_entity_poly.pdbx_strand_id
1 'polypeptide(L)'
;MHRIWTILPLPIRHNGDVKRSREETFNDKHISRTGKYADIFTVATATGCRRCDLKALNTNSLVERDGKYYLDIKQSKGGRDRLAPVLPSKADEVKKIFEQAKENGRGKLFDHIPKEIDVHGLRREYAQELYHSLTDDKSLRDEYLTYYPARHENVKSDFYRDREGNVFERDTVYVVSQALGHNRIDTAITAYLK
;
A
#
# COMPACT_ATOMS: atom_id res chain seq x y z
N MET A 1 -5.92 39.79 -31.56
CA MET A 1 -6.72 38.55 -31.62
C MET A 1 -6.47 37.72 -30.35
N HIS A 2 -7.36 37.82 -29.36
CA HIS A 2 -7.27 37.00 -28.15
C HIS A 2 -7.89 35.64 -28.44
N ARG A 3 -7.10 34.58 -28.36
CA ARG A 3 -7.65 33.20 -28.38
C ARG A 3 -8.39 32.94 -27.09
N ILE A 4 -9.68 32.88 -27.12
CA ILE A 4 -10.52 32.39 -26.04
C ILE A 4 -10.37 30.87 -26.00
N TRP A 5 -9.68 30.36 -25.00
CA TRP A 5 -9.62 28.92 -24.72
C TRP A 5 -10.98 28.54 -24.11
N THR A 6 -11.84 27.90 -24.88
CA THR A 6 -13.04 27.28 -24.35
C THR A 6 -12.61 26.07 -23.53
N ILE A 7 -12.65 26.20 -22.23
CA ILE A 7 -12.45 25.07 -21.32
C ILE A 7 -13.69 24.19 -21.47
N LEU A 8 -13.56 23.09 -22.22
CA LEU A 8 -14.59 22.06 -22.25
C LEU A 8 -14.72 21.48 -20.84
N PRO A 9 -15.90 21.46 -20.23
CA PRO A 9 -16.11 20.85 -18.95
C PRO A 9 -15.77 19.36 -19.05
N LEU A 10 -14.75 18.93 -18.30
CA LEU A 10 -14.46 17.51 -18.20
C LEU A 10 -15.68 16.80 -17.59
N PRO A 11 -16.09 15.65 -18.16
CA PRO A 11 -17.23 14.91 -17.63
C PRO A 11 -16.96 14.56 -16.16
N ILE A 12 -17.95 14.82 -15.31
CA ILE A 12 -17.91 14.47 -13.90
C ILE A 12 -17.87 12.94 -13.82
N ARG A 13 -16.77 12.42 -13.33
CA ARG A 13 -16.57 10.99 -13.17
C ARG A 13 -17.34 10.49 -11.96
N HIS A 14 -18.41 9.75 -12.18
CA HIS A 14 -19.16 9.10 -11.12
C HIS A 14 -18.46 7.81 -10.67
N ASN A 15 -18.56 7.49 -9.37
CA ASN A 15 -17.93 6.28 -8.81
C ASN A 15 -18.43 4.98 -9.48
N GLY A 16 -19.66 4.99 -10.06
CA GLY A 16 -20.21 3.89 -10.85
C GLY A 16 -19.50 3.64 -12.19
N ASP A 17 -18.82 4.66 -12.75
CA ASP A 17 -18.11 4.56 -14.03
C ASP A 17 -16.75 3.84 -13.88
N VAL A 18 -16.31 3.68 -12.65
CA VAL A 18 -15.07 2.96 -12.33
C VAL A 18 -15.45 1.53 -11.99
N LYS A 19 -15.70 0.70 -13.00
CA LYS A 19 -15.71 -0.77 -12.88
C LYS A 19 -14.31 -1.26 -12.51
N ARG A 20 -13.85 -0.96 -11.31
CA ARG A 20 -12.72 -1.63 -10.70
C ARG A 20 -13.30 -2.69 -9.80
N SER A 21 -12.93 -3.90 -10.07
CA SER A 21 -13.18 -5.11 -9.31
C SER A 21 -13.25 -4.90 -7.79
N ARG A 22 -14.39 -4.41 -7.34
CA ARG A 22 -14.80 -4.42 -5.93
C ARG A 22 -15.60 -5.69 -5.62
N GLU A 23 -15.94 -6.44 -6.66
CA GLU A 23 -16.56 -7.73 -6.51
C GLU A 23 -15.49 -8.73 -6.10
N GLU A 24 -15.81 -9.58 -5.16
CA GLU A 24 -14.98 -10.69 -4.66
C GLU A 24 -14.71 -11.77 -5.72
N THR A 25 -14.76 -11.42 -6.99
CA THR A 25 -14.50 -12.30 -8.11
C THR A 25 -13.00 -12.43 -8.34
N PHE A 26 -12.31 -12.91 -7.30
CA PHE A 26 -10.93 -13.22 -7.48
C PHE A 26 -10.74 -14.66 -7.82
N ASN A 27 -10.21 -14.86 -9.00
CA ASN A 27 -9.68 -16.11 -9.51
C ASN A 27 -8.37 -16.52 -8.81
N ASP A 28 -8.16 -16.16 -7.55
CA ASP A 28 -7.17 -16.79 -6.67
C ASP A 28 -7.50 -18.28 -6.44
N LYS A 29 -8.64 -18.74 -6.92
CA LYS A 29 -9.12 -20.13 -6.81
C LYS A 29 -8.16 -21.18 -7.33
N HIS A 30 -7.16 -20.78 -8.12
CA HIS A 30 -6.20 -21.69 -8.74
C HIS A 30 -4.76 -21.53 -8.27
N ILE A 31 -4.46 -20.54 -7.43
CA ILE A 31 -3.11 -20.34 -6.88
C ILE A 31 -3.17 -20.41 -5.36
N SER A 32 -2.55 -21.46 -4.81
CA SER A 32 -2.44 -21.62 -3.37
C SER A 32 -1.56 -20.51 -2.78
N ARG A 33 -1.98 -19.96 -1.65
CA ARG A 33 -1.16 -19.07 -0.82
C ARG A 33 0.02 -19.79 -0.17
N THR A 34 0.05 -21.12 -0.26
CA THR A 34 1.13 -21.99 0.18
C THR A 34 1.92 -22.55 -1.01
N GLY A 35 3.11 -23.08 -0.77
CA GLY A 35 3.95 -23.66 -1.81
C GLY A 35 4.73 -22.63 -2.61
N LYS A 36 4.87 -22.85 -3.92
CA LYS A 36 5.80 -22.10 -4.80
C LYS A 36 5.68 -20.57 -4.74
N TYR A 37 4.50 -20.04 -4.48
CA TYR A 37 4.23 -18.60 -4.49
C TYR A 37 3.98 -18.02 -3.10
N ALA A 38 4.18 -18.80 -2.03
CA ALA A 38 3.95 -18.38 -0.65
C ALA A 38 4.65 -17.05 -0.31
N ASP A 39 5.91 -16.91 -0.72
CA ASP A 39 6.70 -15.71 -0.45
C ASP A 39 6.10 -14.45 -1.09
N ILE A 40 5.48 -14.58 -2.28
CA ILE A 40 4.81 -13.46 -2.94
C ILE A 40 3.61 -13.01 -2.10
N PHE A 41 2.80 -13.96 -1.62
CA PHE A 41 1.65 -13.66 -0.77
C PHE A 41 2.10 -13.03 0.55
N THR A 42 3.12 -13.59 1.21
CA THR A 42 3.68 -13.05 2.45
C THR A 42 4.16 -11.61 2.27
N VAL A 43 5.02 -11.35 1.29
CA VAL A 43 5.54 -10.00 1.05
C VAL A 43 4.43 -9.03 0.64
N ALA A 44 3.50 -9.45 -0.22
CA ALA A 44 2.42 -8.57 -0.67
C ALA A 44 1.46 -8.18 0.46
N THR A 45 1.07 -9.14 1.32
CA THR A 45 0.19 -8.88 2.47
C THR A 45 0.92 -8.16 3.61
N ALA A 46 2.24 -8.29 3.71
CA ALA A 46 3.03 -7.62 4.73
C ALA A 46 3.38 -6.16 4.39
N THR A 47 3.28 -5.74 3.11
CA THR A 47 3.87 -4.47 2.65
C THR A 47 2.95 -3.65 1.75
N GLY A 48 1.84 -4.22 1.31
CA GLY A 48 0.91 -3.57 0.40
C GLY A 48 1.52 -3.12 -0.93
N CYS A 49 2.54 -3.81 -1.42
CA CYS A 49 3.17 -3.52 -2.72
C CYS A 49 2.20 -3.65 -3.87
N ARG A 50 2.35 -2.80 -4.89
CA ARG A 50 1.70 -2.99 -6.19
C ARG A 50 2.40 -4.10 -6.97
N ARG A 51 1.74 -4.66 -7.99
CA ARG A 51 2.35 -5.66 -8.86
C ARG A 51 3.66 -5.18 -9.51
N CYS A 52 3.72 -3.91 -9.94
CA CYS A 52 4.94 -3.32 -10.48
C CYS A 52 6.05 -3.22 -9.42
N ASP A 53 5.68 -2.87 -8.18
CA ASP A 53 6.62 -2.79 -7.06
C ASP A 53 7.21 -4.18 -6.77
N LEU A 54 6.36 -5.22 -6.63
CA LEU A 54 6.80 -6.60 -6.40
C LEU A 54 7.76 -7.11 -7.47
N LYS A 55 7.53 -6.74 -8.75
CA LYS A 55 8.43 -7.08 -9.86
C LYS A 55 9.78 -6.36 -9.81
N ALA A 56 9.82 -5.19 -9.15
CA ALA A 56 11.01 -4.35 -9.05
C ALA A 56 11.83 -4.64 -7.79
N LEU A 57 11.27 -5.35 -6.79
CA LEU A 57 11.98 -5.67 -5.56
C LEU A 57 13.26 -6.46 -5.83
N ASN A 58 14.32 -6.04 -5.18
CA ASN A 58 15.59 -6.74 -5.12
C ASN A 58 15.97 -7.04 -3.66
N THR A 59 17.02 -7.78 -3.44
CA THR A 59 17.44 -8.22 -2.10
C THR A 59 17.89 -7.07 -1.18
N ASN A 60 18.13 -5.88 -1.71
CA ASN A 60 18.48 -4.68 -0.94
C ASN A 60 17.28 -3.76 -0.70
N SER A 61 16.09 -4.15 -1.16
CA SER A 61 14.89 -3.32 -0.98
C SER A 61 14.36 -3.34 0.45
N LEU A 62 14.74 -4.33 1.27
CA LEU A 62 14.39 -4.36 2.69
C LEU A 62 15.41 -3.54 3.48
N VAL A 63 14.92 -2.55 4.21
CA VAL A 63 15.73 -1.68 5.08
C VAL A 63 15.20 -1.71 6.50
N GLU A 64 16.10 -1.60 7.46
CA GLU A 64 15.78 -1.51 8.88
C GLU A 64 15.97 -0.08 9.37
N ARG A 65 15.01 0.42 10.14
CA ARG A 65 15.06 1.72 10.82
C ARG A 65 14.42 1.58 12.19
N ASP A 66 15.14 1.97 13.22
CA ASP A 66 14.67 1.96 14.62
C ASP A 66 14.06 0.60 15.03
N GLY A 67 14.71 -0.50 14.60
CA GLY A 67 14.30 -1.88 14.90
C GLY A 67 13.07 -2.36 14.12
N LYS A 68 12.61 -1.60 13.12
CA LYS A 68 11.47 -1.96 12.25
C LYS A 68 11.91 -2.08 10.79
N TYR A 69 11.21 -2.93 10.05
CA TYR A 69 11.51 -3.17 8.64
C TYR A 69 10.59 -2.37 7.72
N TYR A 70 11.18 -1.89 6.65
CA TYR A 70 10.50 -1.13 5.61
C TYR A 70 10.95 -1.63 4.24
N LEU A 71 10.09 -1.54 3.25
CA LEU A 71 10.50 -1.64 1.85
C LEU A 71 10.78 -0.25 1.27
N ASP A 72 12.02 -0.05 0.84
CA ASP A 72 12.43 1.11 0.05
C ASP A 72 12.10 0.85 -1.42
N ILE A 73 10.95 1.36 -1.85
CA ILE A 73 10.40 1.14 -3.19
C ILE A 73 10.77 2.34 -4.06
N LYS A 74 11.63 2.08 -5.04
CA LYS A 74 12.07 3.08 -6.01
C LYS A 74 11.14 3.12 -7.21
N GLN A 75 10.91 4.33 -7.75
CA GLN A 75 10.17 4.58 -8.98
C GLN A 75 8.82 3.83 -9.07
N SER A 76 8.05 3.82 -7.97
CA SER A 76 6.70 3.29 -7.98
C SER A 76 5.82 4.03 -9.00
N LYS A 77 4.57 3.62 -9.17
CA LYS A 77 3.64 4.23 -10.13
C LYS A 77 3.64 5.77 -10.02
N GLY A 78 4.01 6.44 -11.10
CA GLY A 78 4.18 7.91 -11.13
C GLY A 78 5.58 8.39 -10.80
N GLY A 79 6.59 7.50 -10.80
CA GLY A 79 8.01 7.83 -10.63
C GLY A 79 8.38 8.25 -9.20
N ARG A 80 7.55 7.94 -8.21
CA ARG A 80 7.78 8.35 -6.82
C ARG A 80 8.40 7.22 -6.01
N ASP A 81 9.43 7.57 -5.26
CA ASP A 81 9.96 6.70 -4.22
C ASP A 81 9.01 6.69 -3.02
N ARG A 82 8.95 5.56 -2.34
CA ARG A 82 8.21 5.45 -1.08
C ARG A 82 8.84 4.45 -0.13
N LEU A 83 8.68 4.72 1.13
CA LEU A 83 8.99 3.81 2.21
C LEU A 83 7.69 3.14 2.67
N ALA A 84 7.57 1.83 2.50
CA ALA A 84 6.41 1.07 2.93
C ALA A 84 6.76 0.27 4.18
N PRO A 85 6.11 0.52 5.34
CA PRO A 85 6.36 -0.26 6.53
C PRO A 85 5.94 -1.71 6.32
N VAL A 86 6.75 -2.63 6.81
CA VAL A 86 6.40 -4.04 6.93
C VAL A 86 5.53 -4.20 8.16
N LEU A 87 4.41 -4.92 8.05
CA LEU A 87 3.56 -5.23 9.21
C LEU A 87 4.38 -5.91 10.30
N PRO A 88 4.34 -5.43 11.56
CA PRO A 88 5.09 -6.04 12.66
C PRO A 88 4.82 -7.53 12.82
N SER A 89 3.56 -7.95 12.62
CA SER A 89 3.13 -9.36 12.69
C SER A 89 3.81 -10.29 11.66
N LYS A 90 4.38 -9.73 10.59
CA LYS A 90 5.00 -10.48 9.47
C LYS A 90 6.46 -10.11 9.24
N ALA A 91 7.04 -9.32 10.13
CA ALA A 91 8.38 -8.77 9.97
C ALA A 91 9.46 -9.86 9.83
N ASP A 92 9.42 -10.86 10.69
CA ASP A 92 10.41 -11.96 10.71
C ASP A 92 10.29 -12.84 9.45
N GLU A 93 9.06 -13.11 8.99
CA GLU A 93 8.84 -13.89 7.76
C GLU A 93 9.40 -13.15 6.54
N VAL A 94 9.11 -11.85 6.44
CA VAL A 94 9.62 -11.02 5.34
C VAL A 94 11.14 -10.95 5.38
N LYS A 95 11.73 -10.71 6.55
CA LYS A 95 13.18 -10.71 6.72
C LYS A 95 13.80 -12.01 6.23
N LYS A 96 13.28 -13.15 6.67
CA LYS A 96 13.75 -14.48 6.25
C LYS A 96 13.71 -14.67 4.74
N ILE A 97 12.64 -14.23 4.07
CA ILE A 97 12.51 -14.32 2.60
C ILE A 97 13.65 -13.53 1.92
N PHE A 98 13.93 -12.31 2.39
CA PHE A 98 14.97 -11.47 1.83
C PHE A 98 16.38 -12.04 2.08
N GLU A 99 16.64 -12.55 3.28
CA GLU A 99 17.91 -13.20 3.65
C GLU A 99 18.18 -14.44 2.78
N GLN A 100 17.20 -15.31 2.65
CA GLN A 100 17.30 -16.50 1.79
C GLN A 100 17.53 -16.14 0.32
N ALA A 101 16.86 -15.10 -0.18
CA ALA A 101 17.08 -14.64 -1.56
C ALA A 101 18.51 -14.10 -1.75
N LYS A 102 19.05 -13.41 -0.75
CA LYS A 102 20.41 -12.87 -0.75
C LYS A 102 21.45 -13.98 -0.68
N GLU A 103 21.27 -14.95 0.22
CA GLU A 103 22.14 -16.14 0.36
C GLU A 103 22.19 -16.96 -0.94
N ASN A 104 21.07 -17.06 -1.63
CA ASN A 104 20.97 -17.72 -2.93
C ASN A 104 21.54 -16.89 -4.10
N GLY A 105 22.17 -15.73 -3.85
CA GLY A 105 22.76 -14.87 -4.87
C GLY A 105 21.75 -14.23 -5.83
N ARG A 106 20.48 -14.13 -5.43
CA ARG A 106 19.43 -13.55 -6.29
C ARG A 106 19.58 -12.03 -6.35
N GLY A 107 19.53 -11.47 -7.56
CA GLY A 107 19.46 -10.01 -7.73
C GLY A 107 18.04 -9.47 -7.52
N LYS A 108 17.03 -10.20 -8.01
CA LYS A 108 15.61 -9.89 -7.81
C LYS A 108 15.02 -10.80 -6.73
N LEU A 109 14.05 -10.24 -5.97
CA LEU A 109 13.34 -11.03 -4.98
C LEU A 109 12.42 -12.07 -5.67
N PHE A 110 11.71 -11.65 -6.72
CA PHE A 110 10.80 -12.51 -7.48
C PHE A 110 11.10 -12.41 -8.97
N ASP A 111 11.28 -13.57 -9.63
CA ASP A 111 11.50 -13.64 -11.07
C ASP A 111 10.20 -13.42 -11.84
N HIS A 112 9.10 -13.91 -11.30
CA HIS A 112 7.78 -13.88 -11.94
C HIS A 112 6.67 -13.69 -10.90
N ILE A 113 5.71 -12.81 -11.21
CA ILE A 113 4.47 -12.64 -10.44
C ILE A 113 3.31 -13.12 -11.32
N PRO A 114 2.68 -14.25 -10.99
CA PRO A 114 1.54 -14.77 -11.74
C PRO A 114 0.43 -13.73 -11.90
N LYS A 115 -0.19 -13.70 -13.10
CA LYS A 115 -1.26 -12.73 -13.40
C LYS A 115 -2.50 -12.97 -12.54
N GLU A 116 -2.70 -14.21 -12.16
CA GLU A 116 -3.84 -14.74 -11.40
C GLU A 116 -3.83 -14.31 -9.94
N ILE A 117 -2.66 -13.92 -9.38
CA ILE A 117 -2.59 -13.40 -8.01
C ILE A 117 -3.30 -12.05 -7.93
N ASP A 118 -4.30 -11.96 -7.07
CA ASP A 118 -4.95 -10.68 -6.76
C ASP A 118 -4.10 -9.78 -5.85
N VAL A 119 -3.11 -9.16 -6.45
CA VAL A 119 -2.27 -8.20 -5.70
C VAL A 119 -3.08 -7.03 -5.14
N HIS A 120 -4.25 -6.70 -5.72
CA HIS A 120 -5.06 -5.61 -5.20
C HIS A 120 -5.81 -6.01 -3.92
N GLY A 121 -6.32 -7.23 -3.87
CA GLY A 121 -6.91 -7.80 -2.65
C GLY A 121 -5.88 -7.93 -1.53
N LEU A 122 -4.68 -8.48 -1.82
CA LEU A 122 -3.59 -8.57 -0.83
C LEU A 122 -3.20 -7.20 -0.28
N ARG A 123 -3.22 -6.18 -1.12
CA ARG A 123 -2.94 -4.81 -0.72
C ARG A 123 -4.07 -4.22 0.15
N ARG A 124 -5.32 -4.67 -0.04
CA ARG A 124 -6.44 -4.32 0.84
C ARG A 124 -6.27 -4.98 2.20
N GLU A 125 -5.92 -6.26 2.24
CA GLU A 125 -5.61 -6.98 3.49
C GLU A 125 -4.52 -6.23 4.29
N TYR A 126 -3.42 -5.86 3.64
CA TYR A 126 -2.37 -5.05 4.26
C TYR A 126 -2.90 -3.72 4.83
N ALA A 127 -3.69 -2.99 4.05
CA ALA A 127 -4.17 -1.67 4.46
C ALA A 127 -5.07 -1.76 5.69
N GLN A 128 -5.93 -2.78 5.74
CA GLN A 128 -6.83 -3.03 6.86
C GLN A 128 -6.05 -3.44 8.11
N GLU A 129 -5.11 -4.39 7.98
CA GLU A 129 -4.28 -4.84 9.09
C GLU A 129 -3.40 -3.70 9.63
N LEU A 130 -2.78 -2.89 8.75
CA LEU A 130 -2.02 -1.72 9.17
C LEU A 130 -2.90 -0.69 9.87
N TYR A 131 -4.09 -0.41 9.34
CA TYR A 131 -5.03 0.53 9.95
C TYR A 131 -5.40 0.10 11.39
N HIS A 132 -5.74 -1.18 11.60
CA HIS A 132 -6.05 -1.72 12.92
C HIS A 132 -4.85 -1.64 13.86
N SER A 133 -3.67 -2.09 13.41
CA SER A 133 -2.44 -2.01 14.23
C SER A 133 -2.13 -0.59 14.70
N LEU A 134 -2.33 0.42 13.84
CA LEU A 134 -2.08 1.83 14.17
C LEU A 134 -3.19 2.45 15.01
N THR A 135 -4.40 1.91 14.96
CA THR A 135 -5.51 2.36 15.82
C THR A 135 -5.31 1.82 17.24
N ASP A 136 -4.82 0.60 17.36
CA ASP A 136 -4.57 -0.06 18.63
C ASP A 136 -3.28 0.45 19.30
N ASP A 137 -2.25 0.76 18.50
CA ASP A 137 -0.96 1.29 18.98
C ASP A 137 -0.69 2.68 18.40
N LYS A 138 -1.06 3.71 19.18
CA LYS A 138 -0.83 5.12 18.81
C LYS A 138 0.64 5.51 18.82
N SER A 139 1.47 4.85 19.63
CA SER A 139 2.91 5.11 19.65
C SER A 139 3.55 4.68 18.33
N LEU A 140 3.17 3.51 17.83
CA LEU A 140 3.59 3.02 16.52
C LEU A 140 3.12 3.96 15.38
N ARG A 141 1.88 4.46 15.46
CA ARG A 141 1.36 5.44 14.52
C ARG A 141 2.19 6.72 14.50
N ASP A 142 2.46 7.28 15.67
CA ASP A 142 3.18 8.55 15.82
C ASP A 142 4.64 8.40 15.33
N GLU A 143 5.26 7.27 15.59
CA GLU A 143 6.56 6.93 15.02
C GLU A 143 6.53 6.89 13.50
N TYR A 144 5.57 6.19 12.89
CA TYR A 144 5.46 6.13 11.43
C TYR A 144 5.20 7.50 10.80
N LEU A 145 4.49 8.39 11.50
CA LEU A 145 4.29 9.77 11.02
C LEU A 145 5.60 10.53 10.83
N THR A 146 6.65 10.22 11.60
CA THR A 146 7.96 10.89 11.48
C THR A 146 8.65 10.61 10.15
N TYR A 147 8.33 9.49 9.50
CA TYR A 147 8.93 9.09 8.22
C TYR A 147 8.22 9.65 6.99
N TYR A 148 7.06 10.28 7.18
CA TYR A 148 6.27 10.84 6.09
C TYR A 148 6.25 12.37 6.13
N PRO A 149 6.05 13.03 4.98
CA PRO A 149 5.89 14.50 4.96
C PRO A 149 4.78 14.93 5.91
N ALA A 150 4.95 16.09 6.54
CA ALA A 150 3.90 16.67 7.38
C ALA A 150 2.59 16.82 6.59
N ARG A 151 1.46 16.57 7.25
CA ARG A 151 0.15 16.90 6.69
C ARG A 151 0.05 18.40 6.45
N HIS A 152 -0.71 18.79 5.42
CA HIS A 152 -1.04 20.20 5.23
C HIS A 152 -1.76 20.75 6.47
N GLU A 153 -1.26 21.85 7.01
CA GLU A 153 -1.70 22.46 8.28
C GLU A 153 -3.17 22.92 8.30
N ASN A 154 -3.83 23.01 7.14
CA ASN A 154 -5.21 23.52 7.04
C ASN A 154 -6.30 22.50 7.46
N VAL A 155 -5.93 21.41 8.11
CA VAL A 155 -6.89 20.37 8.51
C VAL A 155 -7.32 20.63 9.97
N LYS A 156 -8.53 21.15 10.15
CA LYS A 156 -9.09 21.55 11.46
C LYS A 156 -9.58 20.40 12.34
N SER A 157 -9.57 19.15 11.89
CA SER A 157 -10.14 18.02 12.65
C SER A 157 -9.22 16.80 12.59
N ASP A 158 -9.06 16.15 13.74
CA ASP A 158 -8.31 14.89 13.87
C ASP A 158 -9.07 13.70 13.26
N PHE A 159 -10.32 13.92 12.92
CA PHE A 159 -11.17 12.90 12.32
C PHE A 159 -11.58 13.27 10.90
N TYR A 160 -11.67 12.24 10.06
CA TYR A 160 -12.26 12.28 8.73
C TYR A 160 -13.59 11.55 8.74
N ARG A 161 -14.63 12.21 8.25
CA ARG A 161 -15.95 11.60 8.04
C ARG A 161 -16.17 11.40 6.54
N ASP A 162 -16.47 10.18 6.14
CA ASP A 162 -16.82 9.89 4.76
C ASP A 162 -18.29 10.27 4.44
N ARG A 163 -18.70 10.09 3.19
CA ARG A 163 -20.05 10.42 2.73
C ARG A 163 -21.14 9.51 3.33
N GLU A 164 -20.77 8.36 3.84
CA GLU A 164 -21.67 7.37 4.48
C GLU A 164 -21.73 7.57 5.99
N GLY A 165 -20.98 8.54 6.53
CA GLY A 165 -20.96 8.89 7.94
C GLY A 165 -19.94 8.12 8.77
N ASN A 166 -19.13 7.21 8.17
CA ASN A 166 -18.06 6.53 8.89
C ASN A 166 -16.97 7.51 9.31
N VAL A 167 -16.43 7.32 10.50
CA VAL A 167 -15.44 8.20 11.10
C VAL A 167 -14.10 7.46 11.18
N PHE A 168 -13.04 8.12 10.74
CA PHE A 168 -11.68 7.59 10.71
C PHE A 168 -10.72 8.58 11.38
N GLU A 169 -9.74 8.09 12.16
CA GLU A 169 -8.64 8.92 12.64
C GLU A 169 -7.75 9.34 11.45
N ARG A 170 -7.56 10.65 11.27
CA ARG A 170 -6.85 11.18 10.10
C ARG A 170 -5.40 10.75 10.04
N ASP A 171 -4.70 10.75 11.17
CA ASP A 171 -3.28 10.38 11.22
C ASP A 171 -3.10 8.91 10.87
N THR A 172 -3.96 8.04 11.39
CA THR A 172 -3.96 6.62 11.07
C THR A 172 -4.18 6.40 9.57
N VAL A 173 -5.22 7.02 8.99
CA VAL A 173 -5.48 6.91 7.54
C VAL A 173 -4.35 7.53 6.71
N TYR A 174 -3.76 8.63 7.20
CA TYR A 174 -2.65 9.27 6.52
C TYR A 174 -1.44 8.35 6.41
N VAL A 175 -1.04 7.70 7.51
CA VAL A 175 0.04 6.69 7.48
C VAL A 175 -0.28 5.58 6.48
N VAL A 176 -1.48 4.99 6.54
CA VAL A 176 -1.91 3.96 5.59
C VAL A 176 -1.86 4.47 4.15
N SER A 177 -2.32 5.69 3.91
CA SER A 177 -2.29 6.31 2.58
C SER A 177 -0.88 6.47 2.04
N GLN A 178 0.05 6.95 2.87
CA GLN A 178 1.47 7.10 2.51
C GLN A 178 2.14 5.74 2.29
N ALA A 179 1.92 4.79 3.17
CA ALA A 179 2.42 3.42 3.04
C ALA A 179 1.99 2.77 1.72
N LEU A 180 0.78 3.05 1.29
CA LEU A 180 0.24 2.64 0.00
C LEU A 180 0.74 3.50 -1.18
N GLY A 181 1.45 4.61 -0.94
CA GLY A 181 1.87 5.56 -1.97
C GLY A 181 0.69 6.30 -2.62
N HIS A 182 -0.31 6.64 -1.82
CA HIS A 182 -1.38 7.56 -2.18
C HIS A 182 -1.16 8.89 -1.46
N ASN A 183 -1.38 10.01 -2.14
CA ASN A 183 -1.27 11.33 -1.51
C ASN A 183 -2.62 11.83 -0.96
N ARG A 184 -3.66 11.00 -1.04
CA ARG A 184 -5.04 11.37 -0.71
C ARG A 184 -5.64 10.32 0.22
N ILE A 185 -6.07 10.75 1.39
CA ILE A 185 -6.68 9.87 2.41
C ILE A 185 -8.03 9.29 1.94
N ASP A 186 -8.83 10.06 1.19
CA ASP A 186 -10.09 9.59 0.61
C ASP A 186 -9.91 8.38 -0.32
N THR A 187 -8.80 8.33 -1.05
CA THR A 187 -8.47 7.18 -1.89
C THR A 187 -8.15 5.94 -1.06
N ALA A 188 -7.42 6.09 0.04
CA ALA A 188 -7.11 4.98 0.94
C ALA A 188 -8.39 4.42 1.58
N ILE A 189 -9.26 5.28 2.08
CA ILE A 189 -10.55 4.88 2.67
C ILE A 189 -11.41 4.15 1.64
N THR A 190 -11.67 4.78 0.50
CA THR A 190 -12.65 4.26 -0.48
C THR A 190 -12.19 2.96 -1.15
N ALA A 191 -10.87 2.80 -1.36
CA ALA A 191 -10.35 1.66 -2.12
C ALA A 191 -9.92 0.48 -1.22
N TYR A 192 -9.60 0.72 0.05
CA TYR A 192 -8.91 -0.27 0.88
C TYR A 192 -9.49 -0.46 2.28
N LEU A 193 -10.14 0.54 2.89
CA LEU A 193 -10.64 0.45 4.27
C LEU A 193 -12.15 0.21 4.38
N LYS A 194 -12.83 0.10 3.25
CA LYS A 194 -14.26 -0.24 3.18
C LYS A 194 -14.46 -1.65 2.66
#